data_1bbb07d05e1b6138c0d6f291fc42f01a
#
_entry.id   1bbb07d05e1b6138c0d6f291fc42f01a
#
_cell.length_a   1.000
_cell.length_b   1.000
_cell.length_c   1.000
_cell.angle_alpha   90.00
_cell.angle_beta   90.00
_cell.angle_gamma   90.00
#
_symmetry.space_group_name_H-M   'P 1'
#
loop_
_entity.id
_entity.type
_entity.pdbx_description
1 polymer ?
#
loop_
_entity_poly.entity_id
_entity_poly.type
_entity_poly.pdbx_seq_one_letter_code
_entity_poly.pdbx_strand_id
1 'polypeptide(L)'
;MAKQDGQPDGMSTPLGAGGNSEKTGNGASVPAGIGSNTAPHLAYHDLRKWLDEAEKLGEVKHVKGLSWQKDIGMVSEMAAHTDNAPCFVFEDVPGTLPGSRVLLNFFDGKRKNMTLGFPTDMSKVELSEGFRAHYAADMKRIPPKYVESGPVMQNVITGDAIDITKFPAPQWRAKDGGRYLGTGCYTIIRDPDDGWINCGTYRVMIHDANSCGLYISPGKQGRQMRDKYKARKQTMPIAVVLGGDPMSFLMGCSEIPQGVSEYEVIGGMRGSPVEVIKGPVTGLPIPANAEIVIEGFIEPDKMRVEGPFGEWTGYYATGAAEEPVLDVKAVYHRHEPILLGCV
;
A
#
# COMPACT_ATOMS: atom_id res chain seq x y z
N MET A 1 -35.86 -51.83 -13.91
CA MET A 1 -37.21 -51.24 -13.75
C MET A 1 -36.96 -49.73 -13.70
N ALA A 2 -37.12 -49.10 -14.81
CA ALA A 2 -38.26 -48.35 -15.37
C ALA A 2 -38.25 -46.94 -14.81
N LYS A 3 -37.78 -45.94 -15.63
CA LYS A 3 -38.55 -45.03 -16.53
C LYS A 3 -39.21 -43.90 -15.74
N GLN A 4 -39.21 -42.64 -16.09
CA GLN A 4 -39.32 -41.89 -17.36
C GLN A 4 -39.13 -40.40 -17.01
N ASP A 5 -38.39 -39.60 -17.76
CA ASP A 5 -38.81 -38.66 -18.83
C ASP A 5 -39.57 -37.41 -18.40
N GLY A 6 -39.14 -36.27 -18.88
CA GLY A 6 -39.92 -35.04 -18.89
C GLY A 6 -39.12 -33.76 -19.16
N GLN A 7 -38.65 -33.58 -20.39
CA GLN A 7 -38.38 -32.23 -20.95
C GLN A 7 -39.71 -31.70 -21.52
N PRO A 8 -39.95 -30.41 -21.56
CA PRO A 8 -40.54 -29.84 -22.77
C PRO A 8 -39.73 -28.68 -23.36
N ASP A 9 -39.70 -28.79 -24.67
CA ASP A 9 -39.24 -27.85 -25.67
C ASP A 9 -40.01 -26.52 -25.71
N GLY A 10 -39.29 -25.50 -26.21
CA GLY A 10 -39.80 -24.63 -27.24
C GLY A 10 -40.37 -23.29 -26.86
N MET A 11 -39.66 -22.22 -27.22
CA MET A 11 -40.16 -21.31 -28.29
C MET A 11 -39.20 -20.12 -28.47
N SER A 12 -38.52 -20.16 -29.58
CA SER A 12 -37.89 -19.01 -30.23
C SER A 12 -38.94 -18.11 -30.86
N THR A 13 -38.86 -16.81 -30.60
CA THR A 13 -39.45 -15.82 -31.55
C THR A 13 -38.50 -14.60 -31.63
N PRO A 14 -38.16 -14.15 -32.84
CA PRO A 14 -37.35 -12.98 -33.05
C PRO A 14 -38.22 -11.70 -33.02
N LEU A 15 -37.81 -10.69 -32.29
CA LEU A 15 -38.41 -9.36 -32.37
C LEU A 15 -37.56 -8.47 -33.24
N GLY A 16 -38.25 -7.88 -34.19
CA GLY A 16 -37.79 -7.10 -35.29
C GLY A 16 -37.20 -5.72 -34.94
N ALA A 17 -36.46 -5.22 -35.89
CA ALA A 17 -35.91 -3.90 -35.96
C ALA A 17 -36.97 -2.79 -36.03
N GLY A 18 -36.64 -1.65 -35.42
CA GLY A 18 -37.28 -0.36 -35.75
C GLY A 18 -37.61 0.52 -34.55
N GLY A 19 -36.87 1.57 -34.37
CA GLY A 19 -37.25 2.65 -33.47
C GLY A 19 -36.07 3.54 -33.11
N ASN A 20 -35.80 4.56 -33.91
CA ASN A 20 -35.05 5.74 -33.53
C ASN A 20 -35.62 6.29 -32.21
N SER A 21 -34.79 6.34 -31.17
CA SER A 21 -35.06 7.19 -30.01
C SER A 21 -33.84 8.06 -29.74
N GLU A 22 -34.13 9.33 -29.76
CA GLU A 22 -33.26 10.45 -29.50
C GLU A 22 -32.42 10.24 -28.26
N LYS A 23 -31.13 10.53 -28.37
CA LYS A 23 -30.21 10.71 -27.25
C LYS A 23 -30.65 11.93 -26.43
N THR A 24 -31.45 11.72 -25.42
CA THR A 24 -31.55 12.67 -24.32
C THR A 24 -30.38 12.40 -23.40
N GLY A 25 -29.27 13.09 -23.60
CA GLY A 25 -28.17 13.17 -22.66
C GLY A 25 -28.66 13.88 -21.39
N ASN A 26 -28.98 13.09 -20.38
CA ASN A 26 -29.00 13.62 -19.01
C ASN A 26 -27.55 13.77 -18.56
N GLY A 27 -26.91 14.84 -19.03
CA GLY A 27 -25.79 15.43 -18.36
C GLY A 27 -26.29 15.92 -17.01
N ALA A 28 -26.02 15.16 -15.94
CA ALA A 28 -26.14 15.69 -14.61
C ALA A 28 -25.19 16.89 -14.54
N SER A 29 -25.75 18.10 -14.60
CA SER A 29 -25.03 19.32 -14.35
C SER A 29 -24.44 19.24 -12.95
N VAL A 30 -23.12 19.28 -12.86
CA VAL A 30 -22.41 19.48 -11.61
C VAL A 30 -22.99 20.75 -10.98
N PRO A 31 -23.46 20.74 -9.72
CA PRO A 31 -23.97 21.95 -9.08
C PRO A 31 -22.90 23.02 -9.15
N ALA A 32 -23.25 24.18 -9.71
CA ALA A 32 -22.42 25.38 -9.70
C ALA A 32 -22.37 25.89 -8.25
N GLY A 33 -21.38 25.39 -7.48
CA GLY A 33 -21.28 25.71 -6.05
C GLY A 33 -20.00 25.28 -5.39
N ILE A 34 -19.15 24.46 -6.06
CA ILE A 34 -17.83 24.10 -5.51
C ILE A 34 -16.81 25.09 -6.07
N GLY A 35 -16.80 26.28 -5.48
CA GLY A 35 -15.81 27.33 -5.74
C GLY A 35 -14.48 27.00 -5.08
N SER A 36 -13.71 26.09 -5.61
CA SER A 36 -12.27 26.19 -5.55
C SER A 36 -11.67 25.57 -6.81
N ASN A 37 -11.40 26.41 -7.78
CA ASN A 37 -10.55 26.11 -8.93
C ASN A 37 -9.07 25.89 -8.51
N THR A 38 -8.82 25.57 -7.26
CA THR A 38 -7.48 25.29 -6.74
C THR A 38 -7.16 23.83 -7.05
N ALA A 39 -6.31 23.63 -8.03
CA ALA A 39 -5.74 22.30 -8.28
C ALA A 39 -5.13 21.76 -6.98
N PRO A 40 -5.28 20.45 -6.68
CA PRO A 40 -4.70 19.86 -5.50
C PRO A 40 -3.20 20.07 -5.49
N HIS A 41 -2.65 20.37 -4.32
CA HIS A 41 -1.21 20.57 -4.12
C HIS A 41 -0.71 19.68 -2.99
N LEU A 42 0.21 18.79 -3.31
CA LEU A 42 0.88 17.97 -2.30
C LEU A 42 2.04 18.75 -1.70
N ALA A 43 1.89 19.21 -0.45
CA ALA A 43 2.91 19.95 0.28
C ALA A 43 4.09 19.07 0.75
N TYR A 44 4.10 17.79 0.42
CA TYR A 44 5.08 16.80 0.85
C TYR A 44 5.54 15.93 -0.33
N HIS A 45 6.72 15.36 -0.21
CA HIS A 45 7.32 14.43 -1.18
C HIS A 45 7.86 13.16 -0.53
N ASP A 46 7.87 13.08 0.80
CA ASP A 46 8.22 11.90 1.59
C ASP A 46 7.41 11.85 2.90
N LEU A 47 7.55 10.76 3.64
CA LEU A 47 6.82 10.55 4.89
C LEU A 47 7.17 11.58 5.97
N ARG A 48 8.42 12.05 6.04
CA ARG A 48 8.83 13.05 7.04
C ARG A 48 8.22 14.41 6.76
N LYS A 49 8.20 14.83 5.50
CA LYS A 49 7.55 16.08 5.11
C LYS A 49 6.04 16.01 5.32
N TRP A 50 5.45 14.85 5.07
CA TRP A 50 4.05 14.63 5.41
C TRP A 50 3.82 14.77 6.93
N LEU A 51 4.68 14.18 7.76
CA LEU A 51 4.61 14.30 9.21
C LEU A 51 4.77 15.75 9.68
N ASP A 52 5.74 16.49 9.13
CA ASP A 52 5.92 17.93 9.41
C ASP A 52 4.62 18.73 9.15
N GLU A 53 3.91 18.42 8.05
CA GLU A 53 2.65 19.09 7.74
C GLU A 53 1.52 18.67 8.70
N ALA A 54 1.44 17.39 9.08
CA ALA A 54 0.47 16.91 10.06
C ALA A 54 0.70 17.52 11.45
N GLU A 55 1.95 17.73 11.85
CA GLU A 55 2.31 18.43 13.10
C GLU A 55 1.85 19.90 13.08
N LYS A 56 2.02 20.61 11.97
CA LYS A 56 1.50 21.98 11.82
C LYS A 56 -0.01 22.08 11.96
N LEU A 57 -0.74 21.02 11.59
CA LEU A 57 -2.18 20.93 11.81
C LEU A 57 -2.57 20.68 13.27
N GLY A 58 -1.60 20.35 14.15
CA GLY A 58 -1.84 19.95 15.54
C GLY A 58 -2.49 18.57 15.68
N GLU A 59 -2.36 17.71 14.67
CA GLU A 59 -3.04 16.42 14.62
C GLU A 59 -2.11 15.22 14.87
N VAL A 60 -0.93 15.45 15.45
CA VAL A 60 0.04 14.40 15.77
C VAL A 60 0.21 14.27 17.29
N LYS A 61 0.30 13.03 17.75
CA LYS A 61 0.58 12.69 19.14
C LYS A 61 1.78 11.76 19.22
N HIS A 62 2.85 12.20 19.90
CA HIS A 62 4.02 11.38 20.19
C HIS A 62 3.82 10.57 21.44
N VAL A 63 4.14 9.29 21.39
CA VAL A 63 4.01 8.33 22.51
C VAL A 63 5.28 7.52 22.63
N LYS A 64 5.89 7.49 23.82
CA LYS A 64 7.20 6.85 24.06
C LYS A 64 7.07 5.56 24.86
N GLY A 65 7.96 4.62 24.60
CA GLY A 65 8.20 3.44 25.42
C GLY A 65 7.12 2.36 25.35
N LEU A 66 6.16 2.47 24.44
CA LEU A 66 5.16 1.42 24.25
C LEU A 66 5.75 0.18 23.55
N SER A 67 5.33 -1.00 24.00
CA SER A 67 5.84 -2.23 23.44
C SER A 67 5.17 -2.60 22.11
N TRP A 68 5.95 -3.25 21.24
CA TRP A 68 5.43 -3.77 19.98
C TRP A 68 4.52 -5.01 20.17
N GLN A 69 4.59 -5.69 21.33
CA GLN A 69 3.85 -6.93 21.55
C GLN A 69 2.34 -6.72 21.73
N LYS A 70 1.93 -5.62 22.38
CA LYS A 70 0.51 -5.38 22.69
C LYS A 70 0.13 -3.91 22.64
N ASP A 71 0.99 -3.01 23.15
CA ASP A 71 0.57 -1.65 23.49
C ASP A 71 0.26 -0.84 22.23
N ILE A 72 1.15 -0.90 21.22
CA ILE A 72 0.94 -0.21 19.94
C ILE A 72 -0.35 -0.72 19.27
N GLY A 73 -0.58 -2.03 19.27
CA GLY A 73 -1.80 -2.61 18.71
C GLY A 73 -3.07 -2.17 19.44
N MET A 74 -3.04 -2.06 20.78
CA MET A 74 -4.19 -1.55 21.55
C MET A 74 -4.49 -0.08 21.24
N VAL A 75 -3.47 0.77 21.12
CA VAL A 75 -3.66 2.18 20.71
C VAL A 75 -4.22 2.26 19.30
N SER A 76 -3.78 1.39 18.40
CA SER A 76 -4.31 1.27 17.04
C SER A 76 -5.80 0.98 17.03
N GLU A 77 -6.23 -0.02 17.80
CA GLU A 77 -7.64 -0.40 17.94
C GLU A 77 -8.49 0.74 18.51
N MET A 78 -7.97 1.41 19.55
CA MET A 78 -8.64 2.58 20.13
C MET A 78 -8.78 3.72 19.11
N ALA A 79 -7.75 3.99 18.32
CA ALA A 79 -7.76 5.02 17.27
C ALA A 79 -8.80 4.71 16.17
N ALA A 80 -8.90 3.45 15.76
CA ALA A 80 -9.85 3.01 14.74
C ALA A 80 -11.32 3.20 15.15
N HIS A 81 -11.60 3.21 16.45
CA HIS A 81 -12.94 3.41 17.03
C HIS A 81 -13.18 4.80 17.63
N THR A 82 -12.29 5.76 17.36
CA THR A 82 -12.40 7.13 17.88
C THR A 82 -12.50 8.11 16.72
N ASP A 83 -13.59 8.86 16.65
CA ASP A 83 -13.77 9.88 15.63
C ASP A 83 -12.68 10.96 15.74
N ASN A 84 -12.08 11.30 14.60
CA ASN A 84 -11.01 12.28 14.49
C ASN A 84 -9.81 11.98 15.42
N ALA A 85 -9.50 10.70 15.63
CA ALA A 85 -8.31 10.32 16.40
C ALA A 85 -7.05 10.92 15.77
N PRO A 86 -6.06 11.36 16.56
CA PRO A 86 -4.81 11.91 16.04
C PRO A 86 -4.00 10.85 15.31
N CYS A 87 -3.05 11.30 14.49
CA CYS A 87 -1.94 10.49 14.04
C CYS A 87 -1.03 10.21 15.24
N PHE A 88 -0.57 8.97 15.40
CA PHE A 88 0.34 8.58 16.47
C PHE A 88 1.72 8.29 15.92
N VAL A 89 2.73 8.82 16.59
CA VAL A 89 4.14 8.48 16.37
C VAL A 89 4.65 7.80 17.64
N PHE A 90 4.93 6.50 17.54
CA PHE A 90 5.50 5.73 18.63
C PHE A 90 7.02 5.77 18.54
N GLU A 91 7.64 6.17 19.63
CA GLU A 91 9.08 6.34 19.78
C GLU A 91 9.60 5.45 20.91
N ASP A 92 10.91 5.21 20.91
CA ASP A 92 11.59 4.44 21.94
C ASP A 92 10.94 3.06 22.18
N VAL A 93 10.58 2.37 21.10
CA VAL A 93 9.95 1.02 21.15
C VAL A 93 10.97 0.01 21.70
N PRO A 94 10.72 -0.65 22.84
CA PRO A 94 11.71 -1.50 23.48
C PRO A 94 12.20 -2.67 22.61
N GLY A 95 13.53 -2.88 22.61
CA GLY A 95 14.17 -4.01 21.90
C GLY A 95 14.28 -3.84 20.37
N THR A 96 14.02 -2.64 19.86
CA THR A 96 14.13 -2.33 18.43
C THR A 96 15.32 -1.41 18.13
N LEU A 97 15.55 -1.13 16.84
CA LEU A 97 16.62 -0.25 16.40
C LEU A 97 16.46 1.13 17.03
N PRO A 98 17.50 1.67 17.72
CA PRO A 98 17.43 2.97 18.36
C PRO A 98 17.00 4.09 17.40
N GLY A 99 16.10 4.96 17.85
CA GLY A 99 15.53 6.05 17.05
C GLY A 99 14.50 5.63 16.01
N SER A 100 14.27 4.32 15.79
CA SER A 100 13.20 3.86 14.91
C SER A 100 11.82 4.16 15.50
N ARG A 101 10.88 4.49 14.64
CA ARG A 101 9.54 4.94 15.01
C ARG A 101 8.46 4.17 14.25
N VAL A 102 7.25 4.17 14.79
CA VAL A 102 6.04 3.68 14.07
C VAL A 102 5.06 4.83 13.94
N LEU A 103 4.59 5.08 12.73
CA LEU A 103 3.54 6.05 12.45
C LEU A 103 2.23 5.34 12.15
N LEU A 104 1.15 5.76 12.80
CA LEU A 104 -0.16 5.15 12.69
C LEU A 104 -1.27 6.18 12.51
N ASN A 105 -2.38 5.76 11.89
CA ASN A 105 -3.58 6.59 11.68
C ASN A 105 -3.31 7.85 10.88
N PHE A 106 -2.61 7.71 9.77
CA PHE A 106 -2.23 8.84 8.92
C PHE A 106 -3.40 9.40 8.08
N PHE A 107 -4.43 8.58 7.77
CA PHE A 107 -5.48 8.90 6.80
C PHE A 107 -6.85 9.11 7.44
N ASP A 108 -6.95 10.10 8.34
CA ASP A 108 -8.19 10.48 8.98
C ASP A 108 -8.28 12.01 9.17
N GLY A 109 -9.46 12.54 9.48
CA GLY A 109 -9.69 13.94 9.77
C GLY A 109 -9.15 14.89 8.68
N LYS A 110 -8.49 15.95 9.10
CA LYS A 110 -7.85 16.95 8.22
C LYS A 110 -6.65 16.38 7.46
N ARG A 111 -5.95 15.39 8.06
CA ARG A 111 -4.79 14.74 7.44
C ARG A 111 -5.15 14.03 6.14
N LYS A 112 -6.35 13.47 6.04
CA LYS A 112 -6.85 12.85 4.81
C LYS A 112 -6.91 13.87 3.66
N ASN A 113 -7.47 15.04 3.90
CA ASN A 113 -7.56 16.11 2.92
C ASN A 113 -6.16 16.59 2.51
N MET A 114 -5.28 16.84 3.49
CA MET A 114 -3.88 17.23 3.28
C MET A 114 -3.11 16.17 2.47
N THR A 115 -3.31 14.88 2.78
CA THR A 115 -2.66 13.77 2.06
C THR A 115 -3.03 13.76 0.59
N LEU A 116 -4.27 14.11 0.26
CA LEU A 116 -4.76 14.20 -1.12
C LEU A 116 -4.52 15.57 -1.77
N GLY A 117 -3.88 16.51 -1.06
CA GLY A 117 -3.54 17.84 -1.58
C GLY A 117 -4.69 18.83 -1.61
N PHE A 118 -5.77 18.57 -0.89
CA PHE A 118 -6.95 19.43 -0.82
C PHE A 118 -7.00 20.28 0.46
N PRO A 119 -7.78 21.37 0.48
CA PRO A 119 -8.01 22.15 1.67
C PRO A 119 -8.50 21.30 2.85
N THR A 120 -7.94 21.52 4.03
CA THR A 120 -8.15 20.67 5.21
C THR A 120 -9.55 20.75 5.82
N ASP A 121 -10.32 21.76 5.46
CA ASP A 121 -11.69 22.03 5.90
C ASP A 121 -12.78 21.50 4.95
N MET A 122 -12.39 20.89 3.83
CA MET A 122 -13.36 20.27 2.91
C MET A 122 -14.09 19.11 3.60
N SER A 123 -15.40 19.05 3.39
CA SER A 123 -16.24 17.94 3.80
C SER A 123 -15.89 16.65 3.03
N LYS A 124 -16.34 15.49 3.52
CA LYS A 124 -16.13 14.21 2.84
C LYS A 124 -16.70 14.18 1.41
N VAL A 125 -17.83 14.85 1.17
CA VAL A 125 -18.47 14.92 -0.16
C VAL A 125 -17.63 15.77 -1.10
N GLU A 126 -17.28 17.00 -0.68
CA GLU A 126 -16.45 17.91 -1.47
C GLU A 126 -15.09 17.29 -1.82
N LEU A 127 -14.45 16.63 -0.85
CA LEU A 127 -13.20 15.90 -1.07
C LEU A 127 -13.36 14.82 -2.13
N SER A 128 -14.43 14.02 -2.05
CA SER A 128 -14.70 12.94 -3.00
C SER A 128 -14.95 13.47 -4.41
N GLU A 129 -15.71 14.56 -4.54
CA GLU A 129 -15.96 15.22 -5.82
C GLU A 129 -14.70 15.87 -6.38
N GLY A 130 -13.93 16.56 -5.55
CA GLY A 130 -12.63 17.15 -5.91
C GLY A 130 -11.64 16.08 -6.37
N PHE A 131 -11.51 14.98 -5.64
CA PHE A 131 -10.66 13.86 -6.01
C PHE A 131 -11.04 13.30 -7.37
N ARG A 132 -12.33 13.01 -7.59
CA ARG A 132 -12.83 12.51 -8.87
C ARG A 132 -12.60 13.47 -10.03
N ALA A 133 -12.74 14.76 -9.80
CA ALA A 133 -12.58 15.79 -10.83
C ALA A 133 -11.11 15.99 -11.24
N HIS A 134 -10.19 15.94 -10.29
CA HIS A 134 -8.76 16.23 -10.52
C HIS A 134 -7.90 15.00 -10.82
N TYR A 135 -8.30 13.83 -10.32
CA TYR A 135 -7.58 12.58 -10.52
C TYR A 135 -8.37 11.62 -11.42
N ALA A 136 -8.96 12.17 -12.49
CA ALA A 136 -9.69 11.41 -13.49
C ALA A 136 -8.76 10.44 -14.26
N ALA A 137 -9.36 9.42 -14.90
CA ALA A 137 -8.64 8.39 -15.62
C ALA A 137 -7.79 8.91 -16.79
N ASP A 138 -8.08 10.09 -17.31
CA ASP A 138 -7.35 10.78 -18.36
C ASP A 138 -6.26 11.76 -17.85
N MET A 139 -6.04 11.80 -16.53
CA MET A 139 -4.96 12.59 -15.94
C MET A 139 -3.61 12.26 -16.59
N LYS A 140 -2.82 13.29 -16.88
CA LYS A 140 -1.48 13.13 -17.44
C LYS A 140 -0.61 12.32 -16.49
N ARG A 141 -0.12 11.18 -16.94
CA ARG A 141 0.82 10.32 -16.20
C ARG A 141 2.24 10.84 -16.36
N ILE A 142 3.02 10.75 -15.28
CA ILE A 142 4.44 11.16 -15.29
C ILE A 142 5.29 9.96 -14.85
N PRO A 143 6.11 9.39 -15.75
CA PRO A 143 6.98 8.27 -15.42
C PRO A 143 7.96 8.59 -14.28
N PRO A 144 8.41 7.58 -13.51
CA PRO A 144 9.41 7.76 -12.47
C PRO A 144 10.74 8.22 -13.07
N LYS A 145 11.49 8.99 -12.30
CA LYS A 145 12.84 9.48 -12.65
C LYS A 145 13.89 8.67 -11.89
N TYR A 146 14.79 8.03 -12.60
CA TYR A 146 15.91 7.35 -11.98
C TYR A 146 16.96 8.36 -11.49
N VAL A 147 17.37 8.17 -10.22
CA VAL A 147 18.45 8.91 -9.57
C VAL A 147 19.51 7.93 -9.06
N GLU A 148 20.73 8.40 -8.85
CA GLU A 148 21.86 7.53 -8.45
C GLU A 148 21.76 7.12 -6.98
N SER A 149 21.25 7.99 -6.11
CA SER A 149 21.15 7.76 -4.66
C SER A 149 20.01 8.59 -4.05
N GLY A 150 19.73 8.35 -2.78
CA GLY A 150 18.76 9.12 -2.01
C GLY A 150 18.79 8.77 -0.52
N PRO A 151 17.95 9.42 0.29
CA PRO A 151 17.93 9.23 1.75
C PRO A 151 17.77 7.77 2.19
N VAL A 152 17.07 6.93 1.45
CA VAL A 152 16.90 5.51 1.77
C VAL A 152 18.23 4.75 1.84
N MET A 153 19.27 5.23 1.14
CA MET A 153 20.59 4.61 1.09
C MET A 153 21.52 5.04 2.23
N GLN A 154 21.04 5.78 3.24
CA GLN A 154 21.86 6.23 4.38
C GLN A 154 22.44 5.05 5.20
N ASN A 155 21.71 3.94 5.26
CA ASN A 155 22.17 2.68 5.86
C ASN A 155 21.89 1.54 4.89
N VAL A 156 22.89 0.70 4.66
CA VAL A 156 22.81 -0.47 3.79
C VAL A 156 23.24 -1.70 4.58
N ILE A 157 22.32 -2.65 4.74
CA ILE A 157 22.53 -3.89 5.51
C ILE A 157 22.41 -5.07 4.56
N THR A 158 23.43 -5.90 4.50
CA THR A 158 23.50 -7.09 3.61
C THR A 158 24.13 -8.28 4.31
N GLY A 159 23.97 -9.47 3.75
CA GLY A 159 24.58 -10.72 4.25
C GLY A 159 24.14 -11.02 5.69
N ASP A 160 25.09 -11.49 6.51
CA ASP A 160 24.84 -11.94 7.88
C ASP A 160 24.47 -10.80 8.85
N ALA A 161 24.59 -9.55 8.42
CA ALA A 161 24.18 -8.41 9.22
C ALA A 161 22.67 -8.12 9.16
N ILE A 162 21.94 -8.81 8.28
CA ILE A 162 20.49 -8.63 8.13
C ILE A 162 19.78 -9.17 9.36
N ASP A 163 19.02 -8.27 10.02
CA ASP A 163 18.10 -8.65 11.10
C ASP A 163 16.86 -7.73 11.05
N ILE A 164 15.85 -8.15 10.29
CA ILE A 164 14.59 -7.41 10.15
C ILE A 164 13.75 -7.41 11.45
N THR A 165 14.07 -8.26 12.42
CA THR A 165 13.42 -8.28 13.73
C THR A 165 13.75 -7.06 14.57
N LYS A 166 14.79 -6.31 14.22
CA LYS A 166 15.20 -5.07 14.89
C LYS A 166 14.32 -3.88 14.54
N PHE A 167 13.54 -3.92 13.47
CA PHE A 167 12.60 -2.86 13.19
C PHE A 167 11.38 -2.92 14.11
N PRO A 168 10.72 -1.78 14.40
CA PRO A 168 9.65 -1.70 15.40
C PRO A 168 8.30 -2.24 14.88
N ALA A 169 8.33 -3.39 14.21
CA ALA A 169 7.14 -4.05 13.67
C ALA A 169 6.23 -4.54 14.81
N PRO A 170 4.98 -4.08 14.92
CA PRO A 170 4.07 -4.55 15.96
C PRO A 170 3.49 -5.93 15.65
N GLN A 171 3.09 -6.63 16.72
CA GLN A 171 2.00 -7.59 16.67
C GLN A 171 0.72 -6.78 16.95
N TRP A 172 -0.09 -6.57 15.93
CA TRP A 172 -1.20 -5.62 16.01
C TRP A 172 -2.34 -6.11 16.91
N ARG A 173 -2.65 -7.41 16.85
CA ARG A 173 -3.71 -8.02 17.65
C ARG A 173 -3.22 -9.29 18.35
N ALA A 174 -3.85 -9.63 19.47
CA ALA A 174 -3.38 -10.69 20.37
C ALA A 174 -3.30 -12.08 19.73
N LYS A 175 -4.09 -12.34 18.70
CA LYS A 175 -4.12 -13.63 17.99
C LYS A 175 -3.42 -13.59 16.61
N ASP A 176 -2.76 -12.48 16.27
CA ASP A 176 -1.95 -12.43 15.06
C ASP A 176 -0.85 -13.47 15.09
N GLY A 177 -0.58 -14.10 13.95
CA GLY A 177 0.42 -15.17 13.82
C GLY A 177 1.86 -14.74 14.07
N GLY A 178 2.13 -13.43 14.09
CA GLY A 178 3.46 -12.88 14.30
C GLY A 178 3.49 -11.37 14.29
N ARG A 179 4.70 -10.83 14.15
CA ARG A 179 4.94 -9.40 13.95
C ARG A 179 4.78 -9.06 12.48
N TYR A 180 4.07 -7.97 12.19
CA TYR A 180 3.84 -7.52 10.82
C TYR A 180 4.69 -6.29 10.51
N LEU A 181 5.71 -6.49 9.70
CA LEU A 181 6.60 -5.43 9.25
C LEU A 181 5.90 -4.53 8.20
N GLY A 182 5.08 -5.14 7.36
CA GLY A 182 4.34 -4.43 6.31
C GLY A 182 2.84 -4.55 6.47
N THR A 183 2.21 -3.47 6.95
CA THR A 183 0.77 -3.22 6.88
C THR A 183 0.50 -1.89 6.19
N GLY A 184 1.27 -0.84 6.47
CA GLY A 184 1.31 0.42 5.73
C GLY A 184 2.42 0.43 4.66
N CYS A 185 2.55 -0.65 3.90
CA CYS A 185 3.62 -0.86 2.92
C CYS A 185 3.08 -1.02 1.50
N TYR A 186 3.96 -0.94 0.53
CA TYR A 186 3.69 -1.46 -0.81
C TYR A 186 4.87 -2.25 -1.34
N THR A 187 4.56 -3.21 -2.20
CA THR A 187 5.51 -4.18 -2.76
C THR A 187 5.67 -3.90 -4.24
N ILE A 188 6.91 -3.77 -4.69
CA ILE A 188 7.27 -3.53 -6.07
C ILE A 188 7.58 -4.87 -6.73
N ILE A 189 6.89 -5.16 -7.83
CA ILE A 189 7.03 -6.40 -8.59
C ILE A 189 7.15 -6.01 -10.06
N ARG A 190 7.96 -6.78 -10.82
CA ARG A 190 8.06 -6.65 -12.27
C ARG A 190 7.37 -7.81 -12.93
N ASP A 191 6.49 -7.54 -13.89
CA ASP A 191 5.90 -8.58 -14.73
C ASP A 191 6.99 -9.25 -15.57
N PRO A 192 7.09 -10.58 -15.59
CA PRO A 192 8.14 -11.28 -16.35
C PRO A 192 7.89 -11.32 -17.85
N ASP A 193 6.72 -10.92 -18.34
CA ASP A 193 6.39 -10.93 -19.77
C ASP A 193 6.81 -9.64 -20.46
N ASP A 194 6.42 -8.50 -19.93
CA ASP A 194 6.57 -7.18 -20.55
C ASP A 194 7.41 -6.20 -19.74
N GLY A 195 7.80 -6.57 -18.51
CA GLY A 195 8.60 -5.72 -17.63
C GLY A 195 7.82 -4.64 -16.89
N TRP A 196 6.49 -4.63 -16.98
CA TRP A 196 5.63 -3.70 -16.26
C TRP A 196 5.88 -3.74 -14.76
N ILE A 197 5.93 -2.56 -14.14
CA ILE A 197 6.12 -2.40 -12.69
C ILE A 197 4.76 -2.18 -12.01
N ASN A 198 4.41 -3.09 -11.13
CA ASN A 198 3.28 -2.97 -10.22
C ASN A 198 3.77 -2.63 -8.80
N CYS A 199 3.06 -1.73 -8.13
CA CYS A 199 3.28 -1.37 -6.74
C CYS A 199 2.00 -1.65 -5.93
N GLY A 200 1.85 -2.85 -5.41
CA GLY A 200 0.64 -3.27 -4.68
C GLY A 200 0.85 -3.39 -3.18
N THR A 201 -0.17 -3.10 -2.38
CA THR A 201 -0.15 -3.28 -0.93
C THR A 201 -0.42 -4.75 -0.59
N TYR A 202 0.59 -5.41 -0.02
CA TYR A 202 0.55 -6.80 0.41
C TYR A 202 1.18 -6.90 1.80
N ARG A 203 0.53 -7.61 2.73
CA ARG A 203 1.01 -7.67 4.10
C ARG A 203 2.27 -8.54 4.23
N VAL A 204 3.17 -8.13 5.13
CA VAL A 204 4.48 -8.76 5.33
C VAL A 204 4.64 -9.16 6.80
N MET A 205 4.66 -10.46 7.07
CA MET A 205 4.87 -11.03 8.41
C MET A 205 6.32 -11.46 8.60
N ILE A 206 6.97 -11.06 9.68
CA ILE A 206 8.33 -11.50 10.03
C ILE A 206 8.31 -12.99 10.37
N HIS A 207 9.16 -13.78 9.72
CA HIS A 207 9.40 -15.15 10.10
C HIS A 207 10.65 -15.31 10.98
N ASP A 208 11.75 -14.66 10.58
CA ASP A 208 13.03 -14.66 11.29
C ASP A 208 13.89 -13.45 10.87
N ALA A 209 15.16 -13.45 11.22
CA ALA A 209 16.07 -12.31 10.98
C ALA A 209 16.18 -11.92 9.49
N ASN A 210 16.06 -12.84 8.57
CA ASN A 210 16.29 -12.62 7.14
C ASN A 210 15.19 -13.17 6.22
N SER A 211 14.02 -13.52 6.77
CA SER A 211 12.89 -13.97 5.98
C SER A 211 11.54 -13.46 6.49
N CYS A 212 10.61 -13.26 5.58
CA CYS A 212 9.24 -12.88 5.89
C CYS A 212 8.24 -13.56 4.96
N GLY A 213 7.01 -13.75 5.43
CA GLY A 213 5.87 -14.18 4.64
C GLY A 213 5.28 -13.00 3.87
N LEU A 214 4.93 -13.21 2.62
CA LEU A 214 4.26 -12.21 1.79
C LEU A 214 2.89 -12.72 1.36
N TYR A 215 1.84 -12.20 1.99
CA TYR A 215 0.47 -12.54 1.61
C TYR A 215 -0.04 -11.64 0.50
N ILE A 216 -0.37 -12.23 -0.63
CA ILE A 216 -0.98 -11.56 -1.78
C ILE A 216 -2.35 -12.19 -2.03
N SER A 217 -3.42 -11.44 -1.81
CA SER A 217 -4.80 -11.92 -2.00
C SER A 217 -5.04 -12.42 -3.42
N PRO A 218 -5.84 -13.49 -3.59
CA PRO A 218 -6.27 -13.96 -4.90
C PRO A 218 -6.87 -12.84 -5.74
N GLY A 219 -6.59 -12.84 -7.05
CA GLY A 219 -7.09 -11.83 -8.00
C GLY A 219 -6.27 -10.54 -8.10
N LYS A 220 -5.40 -10.23 -7.14
CA LYS A 220 -4.51 -9.06 -7.23
C LYS A 220 -3.42 -9.25 -8.29
N GLN A 221 -3.01 -8.15 -8.93
CA GLN A 221 -2.01 -8.15 -9.99
C GLN A 221 -0.68 -8.80 -9.56
N GLY A 222 -0.20 -8.51 -8.35
CA GLY A 222 0.99 -9.17 -7.80
C GLY A 222 0.86 -10.69 -7.68
N ARG A 223 -0.36 -11.20 -7.42
CA ARG A 223 -0.63 -12.66 -7.42
C ARG A 223 -0.50 -13.24 -8.82
N GLN A 224 -1.06 -12.56 -9.82
CA GLN A 224 -0.96 -12.97 -11.22
C GLN A 224 0.49 -13.00 -11.69
N MET A 225 1.29 -11.98 -11.36
CA MET A 225 2.73 -11.94 -11.67
C MET A 225 3.48 -13.08 -10.97
N ARG A 226 3.23 -13.31 -9.69
CA ARG A 226 3.81 -14.42 -8.94
C ARG A 226 3.53 -15.76 -9.59
N ASP A 227 2.30 -15.99 -10.00
CA ASP A 227 1.88 -17.25 -10.63
C ASP A 227 2.57 -17.45 -11.99
N LYS A 228 2.88 -16.38 -12.75
CA LYS A 228 3.73 -16.43 -13.96
C LYS A 228 5.16 -16.87 -13.64
N TYR A 229 5.80 -16.30 -12.59
CA TYR A 229 7.13 -16.72 -12.15
C TYR A 229 7.13 -18.18 -11.72
N LYS A 230 6.14 -18.59 -10.91
CA LYS A 230 5.99 -19.97 -10.45
C LYS A 230 5.81 -20.96 -11.60
N ALA A 231 4.96 -20.65 -12.58
CA ALA A 231 4.77 -21.51 -13.76
C ALA A 231 6.05 -21.70 -14.58
N ARG A 232 6.94 -20.70 -14.57
CA ARG A 232 8.26 -20.75 -15.23
C ARG A 232 9.37 -21.35 -14.37
N LYS A 233 9.08 -21.71 -13.12
CA LYS A 233 10.05 -22.13 -12.11
C LYS A 233 11.20 -21.09 -11.94
N GLN A 234 10.85 -19.82 -12.02
CA GLN A 234 11.76 -18.69 -11.88
C GLN A 234 11.59 -18.03 -10.51
N THR A 235 12.70 -17.61 -9.94
CA THR A 235 12.73 -16.80 -8.73
C THR A 235 12.21 -15.39 -9.02
N MET A 236 11.25 -14.90 -8.20
CA MET A 236 10.65 -13.61 -8.37
C MET A 236 11.39 -12.53 -7.56
N PRO A 237 11.92 -11.49 -8.19
CA PRO A 237 12.51 -10.36 -7.48
C PRO A 237 11.42 -9.51 -6.83
N ILE A 238 11.65 -9.08 -5.58
CA ILE A 238 10.73 -8.30 -4.77
C ILE A 238 11.46 -7.15 -4.11
N ALA A 239 10.83 -5.98 -4.07
CA ALA A 239 11.20 -4.91 -3.16
C ALA A 239 9.96 -4.49 -2.35
N VAL A 240 10.10 -4.41 -1.03
CA VAL A 240 9.04 -3.97 -0.11
C VAL A 240 9.41 -2.60 0.44
N VAL A 241 8.55 -1.62 0.26
CA VAL A 241 8.69 -0.26 0.78
C VAL A 241 7.88 -0.13 2.06
N LEU A 242 8.58 0.14 3.14
CA LEU A 242 8.04 0.31 4.49
C LEU A 242 8.25 1.77 4.90
N GLY A 243 7.18 2.53 5.08
CA GLY A 243 7.32 3.97 5.31
C GLY A 243 7.62 4.76 4.03
N GLY A 244 6.97 4.40 2.94
CA GLY A 244 6.82 5.28 1.77
C GLY A 244 5.95 6.49 2.10
N ASP A 245 5.94 7.48 1.22
CA ASP A 245 4.98 8.58 1.40
C ASP A 245 3.53 8.08 1.32
N PRO A 246 2.59 8.73 2.03
CA PRO A 246 1.21 8.26 2.12
C PRO A 246 0.48 8.16 0.78
N MET A 247 0.77 9.03 -0.19
CA MET A 247 0.15 8.94 -1.52
C MET A 247 0.58 7.67 -2.25
N SER A 248 1.85 7.28 -2.15
CA SER A 248 2.37 6.04 -2.73
C SER A 248 1.71 4.80 -2.10
N PHE A 249 1.50 4.81 -0.79
CA PHE A 249 0.76 3.74 -0.13
C PHE A 249 -0.70 3.69 -0.60
N LEU A 250 -1.40 4.83 -0.68
CA LEU A 250 -2.79 4.89 -1.14
C LEU A 250 -2.94 4.38 -2.57
N MET A 251 -2.00 4.71 -3.45
CA MET A 251 -2.03 4.20 -4.84
C MET A 251 -1.73 2.70 -4.90
N GLY A 252 -0.87 2.18 -4.04
CA GLY A 252 -0.67 0.73 -3.87
C GLY A 252 -1.92 -0.02 -3.36
N CYS A 253 -2.84 0.67 -2.67
CA CYS A 253 -4.15 0.13 -2.28
C CYS A 253 -5.20 0.23 -3.39
N SER A 254 -4.98 1.11 -4.39
CA SER A 254 -5.96 1.42 -5.43
C SER A 254 -5.90 0.40 -6.58
N GLU A 255 -7.01 0.26 -7.29
CA GLU A 255 -7.07 -0.60 -8.48
C GLU A 255 -6.65 0.21 -9.71
N ILE A 256 -5.35 0.23 -9.97
CA ILE A 256 -4.78 0.84 -11.19
C ILE A 256 -4.92 -0.17 -12.35
N PRO A 257 -5.29 0.29 -13.56
CA PRO A 257 -5.41 -0.62 -14.71
C PRO A 257 -4.11 -1.38 -15.00
N GLN A 258 -4.25 -2.64 -15.40
CA GLN A 258 -3.10 -3.46 -15.80
C GLN A 258 -2.28 -2.77 -16.90
N GLY A 259 -0.95 -2.85 -16.78
CA GLY A 259 -0.01 -2.20 -17.71
C GLY A 259 0.28 -0.74 -17.38
N VAL A 260 -0.36 -0.18 -16.34
CA VAL A 260 -0.07 1.17 -15.83
C VAL A 260 0.64 1.04 -14.48
N SER A 261 1.79 1.68 -14.34
CA SER A 261 2.49 1.68 -13.06
C SER A 261 1.89 2.72 -12.11
N GLU A 262 1.73 2.36 -10.83
CA GLU A 262 1.33 3.27 -9.77
C GLU A 262 2.27 4.48 -9.68
N TYR A 263 3.55 4.32 -9.97
CA TYR A 263 4.51 5.43 -10.03
C TYR A 263 4.14 6.50 -11.04
N GLU A 264 3.61 6.11 -12.21
CA GLU A 264 3.17 7.06 -13.23
C GLU A 264 1.94 7.83 -12.80
N VAL A 265 1.03 7.16 -12.09
CA VAL A 265 -0.18 7.78 -11.53
C VAL A 265 0.20 8.77 -10.43
N ILE A 266 1.05 8.35 -9.48
CA ILE A 266 1.57 9.21 -8.40
C ILE A 266 2.28 10.44 -8.97
N GLY A 267 3.11 10.24 -10.00
CA GLY A 267 3.79 11.34 -10.68
C GLY A 267 2.80 12.34 -11.30
N GLY A 268 1.74 11.84 -11.92
CA GLY A 268 0.65 12.66 -12.44
C GLY A 268 -0.07 13.45 -11.34
N MET A 269 -0.41 12.80 -10.24
CA MET A 269 -1.06 13.43 -9.09
C MET A 269 -0.20 14.52 -8.45
N ARG A 270 1.11 14.33 -8.40
CA ARG A 270 2.07 15.31 -7.88
C ARG A 270 2.43 16.42 -8.85
N GLY A 271 2.22 16.21 -10.14
CA GLY A 271 2.78 17.08 -11.18
C GLY A 271 4.30 16.97 -11.31
N SER A 272 4.94 15.95 -10.72
CA SER A 272 6.39 15.70 -10.76
C SER A 272 6.68 14.21 -10.61
N PRO A 273 7.80 13.70 -11.23
CA PRO A 273 8.13 12.29 -11.19
C PRO A 273 8.45 11.80 -9.77
N VAL A 274 8.09 10.55 -9.46
CA VAL A 274 8.65 9.84 -8.31
C VAL A 274 10.12 9.55 -8.58
N GLU A 275 11.02 9.97 -7.70
CA GLU A 275 12.44 9.64 -7.81
C GLU A 275 12.68 8.22 -7.30
N VAL A 276 13.32 7.39 -8.14
CA VAL A 276 13.60 5.99 -7.86
C VAL A 276 15.07 5.66 -8.11
N ILE A 277 15.60 4.73 -7.33
CA ILE A 277 16.94 4.16 -7.48
C ILE A 277 16.77 2.79 -8.11
N LYS A 278 17.66 2.40 -9.01
CA LYS A 278 17.75 1.01 -9.44
C LYS A 278 18.24 0.16 -8.25
N GLY A 279 17.37 -0.68 -7.70
CA GLY A 279 17.68 -1.51 -6.55
C GLY A 279 18.93 -2.34 -6.79
N PRO A 280 19.94 -2.27 -5.89
CA PRO A 280 21.23 -2.93 -6.09
C PRO A 280 21.14 -4.46 -6.21
N VAL A 281 20.13 -5.08 -5.60
CA VAL A 281 19.96 -6.53 -5.56
C VAL A 281 19.00 -7.03 -6.64
N THR A 282 17.85 -6.40 -6.78
CA THR A 282 16.77 -6.88 -7.66
C THR A 282 16.67 -6.13 -8.99
N GLY A 283 17.28 -4.95 -9.08
CA GLY A 283 17.12 -4.04 -10.20
C GLY A 283 15.72 -3.43 -10.32
N LEU A 284 14.88 -3.56 -9.26
CA LEU A 284 13.57 -2.92 -9.20
C LEU A 284 13.70 -1.43 -8.88
N PRO A 285 12.74 -0.58 -9.33
CA PRO A 285 12.77 0.86 -9.03
C PRO A 285 12.34 1.13 -7.59
N ILE A 286 13.29 1.22 -6.66
CA ILE A 286 13.00 1.53 -5.25
C ILE A 286 12.94 3.04 -5.03
N PRO A 287 11.99 3.58 -4.24
CA PRO A 287 11.86 5.01 -4.02
C PRO A 287 13.08 5.58 -3.26
N ALA A 288 13.66 6.64 -3.80
CA ALA A 288 14.83 7.29 -3.23
C ALA A 288 14.58 7.88 -1.84
N ASN A 289 13.35 8.30 -1.56
CA ASN A 289 12.93 8.99 -0.34
C ASN A 289 12.17 8.11 0.66
N ALA A 290 12.14 6.79 0.46
CA ALA A 290 11.51 5.86 1.40
C ALA A 290 12.26 5.82 2.75
N GLU A 291 11.55 5.47 3.82
CA GLU A 291 12.14 5.30 5.14
C GLU A 291 12.91 3.98 5.26
N ILE A 292 12.31 2.88 4.76
CA ILE A 292 12.89 1.55 4.77
C ILE A 292 12.52 0.86 3.46
N VAL A 293 13.47 0.16 2.84
CA VAL A 293 13.22 -0.75 1.71
C VAL A 293 13.92 -2.07 1.95
N ILE A 294 13.21 -3.16 1.72
CA ILE A 294 13.75 -4.52 1.74
C ILE A 294 13.79 -5.04 0.31
N GLU A 295 14.94 -5.53 -0.13
CA GLU A 295 15.06 -6.27 -1.38
C GLU A 295 15.34 -7.74 -1.12
N GLY A 296 14.77 -8.60 -1.95
CA GLY A 296 14.98 -10.03 -1.88
C GLY A 296 14.26 -10.79 -2.98
N PHE A 297 14.11 -12.08 -2.76
CA PHE A 297 13.57 -12.98 -3.76
C PHE A 297 12.57 -13.96 -3.15
N ILE A 298 11.57 -14.33 -3.93
CA ILE A 298 10.64 -15.41 -3.63
C ILE A 298 10.97 -16.58 -4.56
N GLU A 299 11.32 -17.72 -3.99
CA GLU A 299 11.48 -18.96 -4.73
C GLU A 299 10.13 -19.62 -5.01
N PRO A 300 9.93 -20.27 -6.17
CA PRO A 300 8.62 -20.73 -6.64
C PRO A 300 7.84 -21.62 -5.65
N ASP A 301 8.54 -22.46 -4.90
CA ASP A 301 7.93 -23.50 -4.04
C ASP A 301 8.27 -23.32 -2.55
N LYS A 302 8.95 -22.23 -2.18
CA LYS A 302 9.30 -21.95 -0.78
C LYS A 302 8.13 -21.31 -0.07
N MET A 303 7.49 -22.08 0.80
CA MET A 303 6.30 -21.67 1.55
C MET A 303 6.53 -21.82 3.05
N ARG A 304 5.92 -20.95 3.86
CA ARG A 304 5.84 -21.06 5.32
C ARG A 304 4.48 -20.54 5.80
N VAL A 305 4.09 -20.97 6.99
CA VAL A 305 2.85 -20.52 7.61
C VAL A 305 2.90 -19.03 7.87
N GLU A 306 1.88 -18.32 7.39
CA GLU A 306 1.61 -16.90 7.58
C GLU A 306 0.21 -16.72 8.15
N GLY A 307 0.00 -15.69 8.97
CA GLY A 307 -1.28 -15.44 9.61
C GLY A 307 -1.52 -16.29 10.87
N PRO A 308 -2.72 -16.19 11.47
CA PRO A 308 -3.79 -15.29 11.04
C PRO A 308 -3.45 -13.81 11.25
N PHE A 309 -4.18 -12.93 10.58
CA PHE A 309 -4.07 -11.48 10.74
C PHE A 309 -5.45 -10.90 11.04
N GLY A 310 -5.55 -10.12 12.12
CA GLY A 310 -6.80 -9.47 12.50
C GLY A 310 -7.13 -8.31 11.57
N GLU A 311 -8.37 -8.26 11.09
CA GLU A 311 -8.85 -7.24 10.17
C GLU A 311 -9.38 -6.01 10.93
N TRP A 312 -9.34 -4.85 10.27
CA TRP A 312 -9.92 -3.60 10.79
C TRP A 312 -11.40 -3.71 11.16
N THR A 313 -12.11 -4.68 10.60
CA THR A 313 -13.51 -5.01 10.90
C THR A 313 -13.72 -5.68 12.26
N GLY A 314 -12.63 -5.99 13.01
CA GLY A 314 -12.67 -6.54 14.35
C GLY A 314 -12.70 -8.08 14.42
N TYR A 315 -12.47 -8.79 13.33
CA TYR A 315 -12.41 -10.25 13.30
C TYR A 315 -11.26 -10.78 12.43
N TYR A 316 -10.99 -12.07 12.53
CA TYR A 316 -10.02 -12.79 11.71
C TYR A 316 -10.78 -13.45 10.55
N ALA A 317 -10.66 -12.86 9.36
CA ALA A 317 -11.38 -13.33 8.17
C ALA A 317 -10.86 -14.67 7.66
N THR A 318 -9.56 -14.92 7.81
CA THR A 318 -8.88 -16.15 7.40
C THR A 318 -8.00 -16.69 8.52
N GLY A 319 -7.81 -18.02 8.56
CA GLY A 319 -6.82 -18.66 9.41
C GLY A 319 -5.40 -18.48 8.90
N ALA A 320 -4.45 -19.13 9.60
CA ALA A 320 -3.08 -19.27 9.11
C ALA A 320 -3.05 -20.18 7.87
N ALA A 321 -2.21 -19.87 6.90
CA ALA A 321 -2.03 -20.64 5.67
C ALA A 321 -0.56 -20.61 5.24
N GLU A 322 -0.18 -21.54 4.36
CA GLU A 322 1.14 -21.50 3.73
C GLU A 322 1.17 -20.40 2.66
N GLU A 323 2.07 -19.44 2.83
CA GLU A 323 2.29 -18.34 1.91
C GLU A 323 3.76 -18.24 1.48
N PRO A 324 4.05 -17.57 0.35
CA PRO A 324 5.40 -17.43 -0.16
C PRO A 324 6.35 -16.77 0.84
N VAL A 325 7.58 -17.25 0.87
CA VAL A 325 8.64 -16.68 1.69
C VAL A 325 9.49 -15.73 0.85
N LEU A 326 9.58 -14.49 1.31
CA LEU A 326 10.57 -13.54 0.82
C LEU A 326 11.88 -13.72 1.59
N ASP A 327 12.91 -14.21 0.90
CA ASP A 327 14.29 -14.24 1.38
C ASP A 327 14.92 -12.86 1.22
N VAL A 328 15.17 -12.20 2.34
CA VAL A 328 15.76 -10.86 2.37
C VAL A 328 17.24 -10.93 2.02
N LYS A 329 17.68 -10.10 1.07
CA LYS A 329 19.08 -10.01 0.62
C LYS A 329 19.72 -8.67 0.91
N ALA A 330 18.91 -7.62 1.07
CA ALA A 330 19.36 -6.31 1.49
C ALA A 330 18.24 -5.56 2.20
N VAL A 331 18.64 -4.69 3.13
CA VAL A 331 17.77 -3.72 3.78
C VAL A 331 18.44 -2.35 3.66
N TYR A 332 17.69 -1.37 3.18
CA TYR A 332 18.09 0.02 3.09
C TYR A 332 17.21 0.85 4.00
N HIS A 333 17.78 1.77 4.77
CA HIS A 333 16.94 2.63 5.61
C HIS A 333 17.58 3.96 5.90
N ARG A 334 16.74 4.96 6.14
CA ARG A 334 17.18 6.27 6.67
C ARG A 334 17.68 6.15 8.11
N HIS A 335 18.44 7.11 8.58
CA HIS A 335 18.69 7.26 10.01
C HIS A 335 17.36 7.46 10.73
N GLU A 336 17.17 6.80 11.89
CA GLU A 336 15.94 6.87 12.69
C GLU A 336 14.66 6.65 11.86
N PRO A 337 14.54 5.48 11.22
CA PRO A 337 13.50 5.25 10.22
C PRO A 337 12.10 5.22 10.84
N ILE A 338 11.10 5.56 10.02
CA ILE A 338 9.69 5.52 10.38
C ILE A 338 9.02 4.36 9.65
N LEU A 339 8.50 3.39 10.40
CA LEU A 339 7.63 2.35 9.88
C LEU A 339 6.20 2.89 9.79
N LEU A 340 5.58 2.87 8.62
CA LEU A 340 4.18 3.21 8.46
C LEU A 340 3.31 2.00 8.81
N GLY A 341 2.38 2.16 9.75
CA GLY A 341 1.38 1.16 10.12
C GLY A 341 0.00 1.53 9.57
N CYS A 342 -0.73 0.52 9.09
CA CYS A 342 -2.12 0.61 8.68
C CYS A 342 -2.81 -0.73 9.01
N VAL A 343 -3.79 -0.75 9.91
CA VAL A 343 -4.48 -1.95 10.43
C VAL A 343 -5.96 -1.72 10.60
#